data_f710b68b2e91bde371131006f60b04d8
#
_entry.id   f710b68b2e91bde371131006f60b04d8
#
_cell.length_a   1.000
_cell.length_b   1.000
_cell.length_c   1.000
_cell.angle_alpha   90.00
_cell.angle_beta   90.00
_cell.angle_gamma   90.00
#
_symmetry.space_group_name_H-M   'P 1'
#
loop_
_entity.id
_entity.type
_entity.pdbx_description
1 polymer ?
#
loop_
_entity_poly.entity_id
_entity_poly.type
_entity_poly.pdbx_seq_one_letter_code
_entity_poly.pdbx_strand_id
1 'polypeptide(L)'
;MDRVLKAARASGSLNLSNRSLREVPDEVYRNLEGLAGDDKWWEAVELQKLILAHNNIESLKEDIKNLSFLAVLNLSHNSLSALPASIGELSQLKLLDVSFNSIHKIPEEIGSAASLVKFDCSNNRLKELPSSLGRCSQLSDLKVSNNLISSLPEDLANCSKLYKLDMEGNKITVVSGNLISSWTVLTEFNASKNLLNGIPVNIGGLSRLIRLDLHQNRISSIPSSIMGCHSLAEFYLGNNNLSTIPVEIAALSRLGTLDLHSNQLKEFPVEACKLSLSVLDLSNNSLSGLPPEMGKMTSLRKLLLTGNPLRTLRRSLVTGPTPELLKFLRSRLSEGEDSEAMTTTKEEVIAMATRLSITSKELSMEGLGLNAVPSEVWESGEVIKLDLSRNSIQELPVELSSCVSLQTLILSKNQIKDWPCSILKSLSSLSCLKLDNNPLRQIPSDGFEAVHKLQILDLSGNAASLLDGPAFSSLPYLQELYLRRVRFNEVPSDILGLHQLRILDLSQNSLQSVPVGLKNLTSLAELDLSDNNISALPPELGLMEPNLQVLRLDGNPLRSIRRTILDKGTKAVLGYLKDKLPEQ
;
A
#
# COMPACT_ATOMS: atom_id res chain seq x y z
N MET A 1 -6.19 -32.24 -18.08
CA MET A 1 -7.25 -31.28 -18.37
C MET A 1 -8.58 -31.74 -17.75
N ASP A 2 -9.05 -32.97 -17.97
CA ASP A 2 -10.37 -33.47 -17.54
C ASP A 2 -10.68 -33.34 -16.05
N ARG A 3 -9.71 -33.64 -15.18
CA ARG A 3 -9.88 -33.46 -13.72
C ARG A 3 -10.16 -32.00 -13.33
N VAL A 4 -9.47 -31.05 -13.99
CA VAL A 4 -9.62 -29.61 -13.70
C VAL A 4 -10.96 -29.11 -14.20
N LEU A 5 -11.38 -29.53 -15.39
CA LEU A 5 -12.69 -29.20 -15.95
C LEU A 5 -13.83 -29.81 -15.12
N LYS A 6 -13.67 -31.06 -14.64
CA LYS A 6 -14.66 -31.71 -13.77
C LYS A 6 -14.81 -30.97 -12.43
N ALA A 7 -13.70 -30.54 -11.82
CA ALA A 7 -13.72 -29.73 -10.60
C ALA A 7 -14.34 -28.33 -10.84
N ALA A 8 -14.08 -27.72 -11.99
CA ALA A 8 -14.65 -26.44 -12.36
C ALA A 8 -16.18 -26.51 -12.52
N ARG A 9 -16.70 -27.60 -13.07
CA ARG A 9 -18.15 -27.84 -13.20
C ARG A 9 -18.83 -28.05 -11.86
N ALA A 10 -18.13 -28.54 -10.85
CA ALA A 10 -18.66 -28.67 -9.50
C ALA A 10 -18.67 -27.32 -8.73
N SER A 11 -17.75 -26.40 -9.07
CA SER A 11 -17.55 -25.14 -8.34
C SER A 11 -18.04 -23.88 -9.08
N GLY A 12 -18.32 -23.98 -10.38
CA GLY A 12 -18.59 -22.84 -11.25
C GLY A 12 -17.36 -21.94 -11.50
N SER A 13 -16.15 -22.41 -11.15
CA SER A 13 -14.91 -21.62 -11.26
C SER A 13 -13.79 -22.44 -11.90
N LEU A 14 -13.23 -21.93 -13.00
CA LEU A 14 -12.11 -22.53 -13.72
C LEU A 14 -10.90 -21.60 -13.72
N ASN A 15 -9.78 -22.10 -13.22
CA ASN A 15 -8.50 -21.41 -13.28
C ASN A 15 -7.49 -22.21 -14.10
N LEU A 16 -7.12 -21.67 -15.25
CA LEU A 16 -6.11 -22.21 -16.18
C LEU A 16 -4.92 -21.25 -16.35
N SER A 17 -4.66 -20.40 -15.38
CA SER A 17 -3.50 -19.49 -15.42
C SER A 17 -2.16 -20.22 -15.37
N ASN A 18 -1.13 -19.60 -15.93
CA ASN A 18 0.27 -20.10 -15.93
C ASN A 18 0.44 -21.51 -16.51
N ARG A 19 -0.24 -21.81 -17.63
CA ARG A 19 -0.19 -23.13 -18.30
C ARG A 19 0.44 -23.09 -19.68
N SER A 20 0.98 -21.95 -20.10
CA SER A 20 1.57 -21.75 -21.42
C SER A 20 0.61 -22.09 -22.56
N LEU A 21 -0.69 -21.91 -22.36
CA LEU A 21 -1.71 -22.19 -23.36
C LEU A 21 -1.58 -21.19 -24.52
N ARG A 22 -1.63 -21.68 -25.77
CA ARG A 22 -1.70 -20.83 -26.98
C ARG A 22 -3.13 -20.57 -27.42
N GLU A 23 -4.05 -21.46 -27.04
CA GLU A 23 -5.49 -21.34 -27.29
C GLU A 23 -6.26 -21.87 -26.10
N VAL A 24 -7.50 -21.42 -25.97
CA VAL A 24 -8.42 -21.94 -24.97
C VAL A 24 -8.95 -23.29 -25.43
N PRO A 25 -8.84 -24.36 -24.63
CA PRO A 25 -9.35 -25.67 -24.99
C PRO A 25 -10.85 -25.64 -25.30
N ASP A 26 -11.29 -26.34 -26.35
CA ASP A 26 -12.68 -26.33 -26.81
C ASP A 26 -13.68 -26.83 -25.74
N GLU A 27 -13.22 -27.70 -24.88
CA GLU A 27 -14.02 -28.21 -23.75
C GLU A 27 -14.44 -27.10 -22.77
N VAL A 28 -13.69 -26.00 -22.69
CA VAL A 28 -14.02 -24.86 -21.83
C VAL A 28 -15.28 -24.15 -22.29
N TYR A 29 -15.53 -24.11 -23.61
CA TYR A 29 -16.67 -23.42 -24.22
C TYR A 29 -17.98 -24.22 -24.17
N ARG A 30 -17.94 -25.48 -23.68
CA ARG A 30 -19.15 -26.31 -23.60
C ARG A 30 -20.03 -25.85 -22.45
N ASN A 31 -21.30 -25.57 -22.73
CA ASN A 31 -22.35 -25.34 -21.74
C ASN A 31 -22.86 -26.69 -21.16
N LEU A 32 -23.76 -26.64 -20.17
CA LEU A 32 -24.33 -27.83 -19.54
C LEU A 32 -25.13 -28.69 -20.51
N GLU A 33 -25.78 -28.09 -21.52
CA GLU A 33 -26.56 -28.81 -22.55
C GLU A 33 -25.67 -29.74 -23.40
N GLY A 34 -24.41 -29.33 -23.64
CA GLY A 34 -23.41 -30.13 -24.35
C GLY A 34 -22.87 -31.33 -23.54
N LEU A 35 -23.29 -31.49 -22.30
CA LEU A 35 -22.87 -32.56 -21.37
C LEU A 35 -23.89 -33.67 -21.19
N ALA A 36 -25.00 -33.64 -21.88
CA ALA A 36 -26.13 -34.58 -21.73
C ALA A 36 -25.78 -36.08 -21.88
N GLY A 37 -24.52 -36.43 -22.16
CA GLY A 37 -24.00 -37.79 -22.21
C GLY A 37 -23.08 -38.19 -21.07
N ASP A 38 -22.75 -37.30 -20.15
CA ASP A 38 -21.89 -37.58 -18.99
C ASP A 38 -22.70 -38.03 -17.78
N ASP A 39 -22.20 -39.04 -17.06
CA ASP A 39 -22.79 -39.47 -15.79
C ASP A 39 -22.80 -38.29 -14.80
N LYS A 40 -23.99 -37.92 -14.30
CA LYS A 40 -24.20 -36.86 -13.31
C LYS A 40 -24.13 -35.40 -13.81
N TRP A 41 -24.49 -35.10 -15.08
CA TRP A 41 -24.57 -33.75 -15.60
C TRP A 41 -25.47 -32.81 -14.76
N TRP A 42 -26.44 -33.34 -14.02
CA TRP A 42 -27.35 -32.59 -13.12
C TRP A 42 -26.68 -32.09 -11.83
N GLU A 43 -25.47 -32.56 -11.48
CA GLU A 43 -24.66 -32.05 -10.38
C GLU A 43 -23.73 -30.89 -10.85
N ALA A 44 -23.67 -30.61 -12.13
CA ALA A 44 -22.80 -29.59 -12.69
C ALA A 44 -23.42 -28.20 -12.57
N VAL A 45 -22.56 -27.21 -12.26
CA VAL A 45 -22.89 -25.79 -12.16
C VAL A 45 -22.34 -25.07 -13.38
N GLU A 46 -23.11 -24.11 -13.92
CA GLU A 46 -22.64 -23.25 -15.00
C GLU A 46 -21.41 -22.46 -14.58
N LEU A 47 -20.50 -22.25 -15.53
CA LEU A 47 -19.24 -21.55 -15.27
C LEU A 47 -19.50 -20.06 -15.04
N GLN A 48 -19.18 -19.59 -13.85
CA GLN A 48 -19.33 -18.19 -13.44
C GLN A 48 -18.00 -17.43 -13.44
N LYS A 49 -16.88 -18.14 -13.27
CA LYS A 49 -15.55 -17.54 -13.20
C LYS A 49 -14.55 -18.31 -14.07
N LEU A 50 -13.93 -17.62 -15.01
CA LEU A 50 -12.90 -18.15 -15.90
C LEU A 50 -11.63 -17.30 -15.80
N ILE A 51 -10.54 -17.90 -15.33
CA ILE A 51 -9.22 -17.28 -15.21
C ILE A 51 -8.27 -17.95 -16.19
N LEU A 52 -7.80 -17.21 -17.17
CA LEU A 52 -6.88 -17.63 -18.23
C LEU A 52 -5.59 -16.78 -18.23
N ALA A 53 -5.34 -16.05 -17.16
CA ALA A 53 -4.21 -15.13 -17.06
C ALA A 53 -2.84 -15.81 -17.17
N HIS A 54 -1.85 -15.05 -17.63
CA HIS A 54 -0.45 -15.52 -17.76
C HIS A 54 -0.32 -16.79 -18.63
N ASN A 55 -0.83 -16.70 -19.84
CA ASN A 55 -0.69 -17.72 -20.88
C ASN A 55 -0.14 -17.06 -22.19
N ASN A 56 -0.18 -17.78 -23.29
CA ASN A 56 0.23 -17.30 -24.61
C ASN A 56 -0.96 -17.29 -25.59
N ILE A 57 -2.17 -17.04 -25.07
CA ILE A 57 -3.40 -17.12 -25.88
C ILE A 57 -3.40 -15.97 -26.89
N GLU A 58 -3.53 -16.33 -28.17
CA GLU A 58 -3.49 -15.38 -29.30
C GLU A 58 -4.89 -14.92 -29.73
N SER A 59 -5.91 -15.76 -29.52
CA SER A 59 -7.30 -15.47 -29.87
C SER A 59 -8.29 -16.14 -28.93
N LEU A 60 -9.46 -15.53 -28.81
CA LEU A 60 -10.62 -16.08 -28.10
C LEU A 60 -11.69 -16.41 -29.15
N LYS A 61 -12.29 -17.60 -29.06
CA LYS A 61 -13.32 -18.04 -30.01
C LYS A 61 -14.66 -17.36 -29.74
N GLU A 62 -15.51 -17.23 -30.79
CA GLU A 62 -16.87 -16.72 -30.66
C GLU A 62 -17.75 -17.62 -29.77
N ASP A 63 -17.35 -18.88 -29.58
CA ASP A 63 -18.02 -19.84 -28.68
C ASP A 63 -18.01 -19.40 -27.20
N ILE A 64 -17.29 -18.31 -26.82
CA ILE A 64 -17.32 -17.75 -25.45
C ILE A 64 -18.76 -17.38 -25.03
N LYS A 65 -19.63 -17.05 -25.97
CA LYS A 65 -21.06 -16.78 -25.75
C LYS A 65 -21.83 -17.94 -25.11
N ASN A 66 -21.35 -19.18 -25.28
CA ASN A 66 -21.96 -20.35 -24.66
C ASN A 66 -21.85 -20.33 -23.12
N LEU A 67 -20.95 -19.52 -22.57
CA LEU A 67 -20.75 -19.34 -21.13
C LEU A 67 -21.66 -18.19 -20.61
N SER A 68 -22.97 -18.29 -20.83
CA SER A 68 -23.94 -17.22 -20.56
C SER A 68 -24.01 -16.77 -19.08
N PHE A 69 -23.61 -17.61 -18.15
CA PHE A 69 -23.56 -17.32 -16.70
C PHE A 69 -22.22 -16.74 -16.23
N LEU A 70 -21.28 -16.50 -17.16
CA LEU A 70 -19.95 -16.02 -16.81
C LEU A 70 -20.02 -14.60 -16.22
N ALA A 71 -19.61 -14.48 -14.96
CA ALA A 71 -19.58 -13.21 -14.23
C ALA A 71 -18.17 -12.61 -14.18
N VAL A 72 -17.13 -13.45 -14.23
CA VAL A 72 -15.72 -13.03 -14.16
C VAL A 72 -14.92 -13.69 -15.27
N LEU A 73 -14.32 -12.87 -16.13
CA LEU A 73 -13.39 -13.31 -17.17
C LEU A 73 -12.06 -12.56 -17.02
N ASN A 74 -11.00 -13.31 -16.75
CA ASN A 74 -9.65 -12.77 -16.71
C ASN A 74 -8.77 -13.40 -17.79
N LEU A 75 -8.36 -12.59 -18.74
CA LEU A 75 -7.49 -12.91 -19.88
C LEU A 75 -6.17 -12.13 -19.84
N SER A 76 -5.83 -11.53 -18.69
CA SER A 76 -4.64 -10.69 -18.55
C SER A 76 -3.35 -11.44 -18.82
N HIS A 77 -2.32 -10.73 -19.25
CA HIS A 77 -1.01 -11.30 -19.57
C HIS A 77 -1.09 -12.46 -20.58
N ASN A 78 -1.62 -12.16 -21.76
CA ASN A 78 -1.68 -13.06 -22.91
C ASN A 78 -1.17 -12.35 -24.17
N SER A 79 -1.41 -12.93 -25.34
CA SER A 79 -1.00 -12.41 -26.66
C SER A 79 -2.18 -12.03 -27.54
N LEU A 80 -3.34 -11.73 -26.96
CA LEU A 80 -4.55 -11.41 -27.68
C LEU A 80 -4.38 -10.14 -28.54
N SER A 81 -4.76 -10.23 -29.82
CA SER A 81 -4.77 -9.07 -30.73
C SER A 81 -6.16 -8.41 -30.87
N ALA A 82 -7.22 -9.15 -30.55
CA ALA A 82 -8.61 -8.70 -30.59
C ALA A 82 -9.47 -9.51 -29.62
N LEU A 83 -10.67 -8.99 -29.31
CA LEU A 83 -11.74 -9.72 -28.64
C LEU A 83 -12.82 -10.10 -29.67
N PRO A 84 -13.46 -11.27 -29.51
CA PRO A 84 -14.59 -11.65 -30.36
C PRO A 84 -15.81 -10.78 -30.09
N ALA A 85 -16.65 -10.58 -31.10
CA ALA A 85 -17.90 -9.82 -30.97
C ALA A 85 -18.86 -10.43 -29.92
N SER A 86 -18.86 -11.75 -29.82
CA SER A 86 -19.67 -12.51 -28.86
C SER A 86 -19.35 -12.20 -27.37
N ILE A 87 -18.30 -11.45 -27.07
CA ILE A 87 -18.05 -10.96 -25.69
C ILE A 87 -19.24 -10.14 -25.17
N GLY A 88 -19.95 -9.43 -26.06
CA GLY A 88 -21.11 -8.65 -25.72
C GLY A 88 -22.35 -9.50 -25.36
N GLU A 89 -22.38 -10.79 -25.73
CA GLU A 89 -23.48 -11.71 -25.41
C GLU A 89 -23.42 -12.23 -23.96
N LEU A 90 -22.30 -11.97 -23.25
CA LEU A 90 -22.12 -12.35 -21.85
C LEU A 90 -22.89 -11.39 -20.92
N SER A 91 -24.21 -11.55 -20.86
CA SER A 91 -25.11 -10.64 -20.13
C SER A 91 -24.88 -10.59 -18.62
N GLN A 92 -24.28 -11.63 -18.02
CA GLN A 92 -23.95 -11.70 -16.59
C GLN A 92 -22.52 -11.23 -16.26
N LEU A 93 -21.72 -10.83 -17.27
CA LEU A 93 -20.33 -10.44 -17.08
C LEU A 93 -20.22 -9.17 -16.26
N LYS A 94 -19.60 -9.27 -15.10
CA LYS A 94 -19.36 -8.16 -14.15
C LYS A 94 -17.94 -7.67 -14.16
N LEU A 95 -16.97 -8.57 -14.38
CA LEU A 95 -15.54 -8.25 -14.43
C LEU A 95 -14.93 -8.83 -15.69
N LEU A 96 -14.33 -7.95 -16.48
CA LEU A 96 -13.52 -8.28 -17.65
C LEU A 96 -12.13 -7.68 -17.47
N ASP A 97 -11.12 -8.54 -17.41
CA ASP A 97 -9.71 -8.15 -17.38
C ASP A 97 -9.00 -8.71 -18.62
N VAL A 98 -8.62 -7.84 -19.52
CA VAL A 98 -7.85 -8.13 -20.74
C VAL A 98 -6.53 -7.35 -20.77
N SER A 99 -6.06 -6.92 -19.60
CA SER A 99 -4.83 -6.14 -19.47
C SER A 99 -3.59 -6.94 -19.92
N PHE A 100 -2.53 -6.24 -20.26
CA PHE A 100 -1.27 -6.84 -20.73
C PHE A 100 -1.46 -7.83 -21.89
N ASN A 101 -2.02 -7.31 -22.98
CA ASN A 101 -2.21 -8.00 -24.25
C ASN A 101 -1.71 -7.12 -25.41
N SER A 102 -2.05 -7.45 -26.64
CA SER A 102 -1.75 -6.67 -27.84
C SER A 102 -3.01 -6.20 -28.57
N ILE A 103 -4.09 -5.98 -27.85
CA ILE A 103 -5.42 -5.65 -28.39
C ILE A 103 -5.37 -4.25 -29.02
N HIS A 104 -5.81 -4.15 -30.27
CA HIS A 104 -5.85 -2.90 -31.03
C HIS A 104 -7.22 -2.22 -31.02
N LYS A 105 -8.28 -2.99 -30.83
CA LYS A 105 -9.65 -2.51 -30.82
C LYS A 105 -10.55 -3.38 -29.90
N ILE A 106 -11.41 -2.72 -29.14
CA ILE A 106 -12.50 -3.37 -28.41
C ILE A 106 -13.73 -3.38 -29.32
N PRO A 107 -14.44 -4.52 -29.46
CA PRO A 107 -15.63 -4.59 -30.32
C PRO A 107 -16.79 -3.73 -29.77
N GLU A 108 -17.58 -3.15 -30.67
CA GLU A 108 -18.76 -2.34 -30.31
C GLU A 108 -19.80 -3.16 -29.52
N GLU A 109 -19.82 -4.46 -29.73
CA GLU A 109 -20.72 -5.40 -29.06
C GLU A 109 -20.51 -5.43 -27.54
N ILE A 110 -19.37 -4.95 -27.03
CA ILE A 110 -19.12 -4.84 -25.58
C ILE A 110 -20.21 -4.04 -24.85
N GLY A 111 -20.82 -3.08 -25.53
CA GLY A 111 -21.94 -2.29 -25.01
C GLY A 111 -23.19 -3.10 -24.68
N SER A 112 -23.29 -4.34 -25.15
CA SER A 112 -24.39 -5.27 -24.82
C SER A 112 -24.16 -6.02 -23.50
N ALA A 113 -22.93 -6.01 -22.95
CA ALA A 113 -22.59 -6.58 -21.64
C ALA A 113 -23.09 -5.64 -20.51
N ALA A 114 -24.41 -5.52 -20.35
CA ALA A 114 -25.05 -4.52 -19.50
C ALA A 114 -24.74 -4.66 -18.00
N SER A 115 -24.31 -5.84 -17.55
CA SER A 115 -23.92 -6.11 -16.17
C SER A 115 -22.46 -5.73 -15.83
N LEU A 116 -21.68 -5.23 -16.80
CA LEU A 116 -20.27 -4.96 -16.64
C LEU A 116 -20.04 -3.86 -15.60
N VAL A 117 -19.31 -4.21 -14.53
CA VAL A 117 -18.99 -3.33 -13.40
C VAL A 117 -17.54 -2.89 -13.44
N LYS A 118 -16.64 -3.82 -13.77
CA LYS A 118 -15.19 -3.56 -13.84
C LYS A 118 -14.64 -3.99 -15.19
N PHE A 119 -13.96 -3.07 -15.84
CA PHE A 119 -13.29 -3.33 -17.10
C PHE A 119 -11.84 -2.84 -17.05
N ASP A 120 -10.90 -3.77 -17.19
CA ASP A 120 -9.48 -3.49 -17.29
C ASP A 120 -8.95 -3.90 -18.66
N CYS A 121 -8.63 -2.93 -19.50
CA CYS A 121 -7.97 -3.12 -20.79
C CYS A 121 -6.62 -2.38 -20.86
N SER A 122 -6.01 -2.14 -19.72
CA SER A 122 -4.71 -1.48 -19.61
C SER A 122 -3.58 -2.28 -20.27
N ASN A 123 -2.50 -1.60 -20.62
CA ASN A 123 -1.32 -2.21 -21.25
C ASN A 123 -1.67 -3.00 -22.53
N ASN A 124 -2.30 -2.31 -23.47
CA ASN A 124 -2.67 -2.81 -24.79
C ASN A 124 -2.24 -1.80 -25.89
N ARG A 125 -2.79 -1.90 -27.09
CA ARG A 125 -2.49 -1.03 -28.24
C ARG A 125 -3.72 -0.29 -28.74
N LEU A 126 -4.68 -0.02 -27.84
CA LEU A 126 -5.94 0.65 -28.20
C LEU A 126 -5.68 2.10 -28.62
N LYS A 127 -6.25 2.50 -29.74
CA LYS A 127 -6.24 3.90 -30.23
C LYS A 127 -7.49 4.67 -29.81
N GLU A 128 -8.58 3.95 -29.55
CA GLU A 128 -9.89 4.48 -29.20
C GLU A 128 -10.65 3.47 -28.33
N LEU A 129 -11.67 3.95 -27.64
CA LEU A 129 -12.68 3.11 -26.98
C LEU A 129 -13.98 3.14 -27.81
N PRO A 130 -14.74 2.03 -27.85
CA PRO A 130 -16.01 2.02 -28.56
C PRO A 130 -17.03 2.93 -27.87
N SER A 131 -17.84 3.66 -28.65
CA SER A 131 -18.88 4.53 -28.13
C SER A 131 -19.96 3.75 -27.38
N SER A 132 -20.20 2.52 -27.81
CA SER A 132 -21.13 1.58 -27.18
C SER A 132 -20.81 1.25 -25.72
N LEU A 133 -19.56 1.47 -25.26
CA LEU A 133 -19.17 1.27 -23.86
C LEU A 133 -20.02 2.14 -22.91
N GLY A 134 -20.53 3.28 -23.38
CA GLY A 134 -21.50 4.11 -22.67
C GLY A 134 -22.83 3.41 -22.33
N ARG A 135 -23.16 2.28 -22.99
CA ARG A 135 -24.34 1.46 -22.66
C ARG A 135 -24.14 0.60 -21.41
N CYS A 136 -22.89 0.39 -20.98
CA CYS A 136 -22.57 -0.33 -19.74
C CYS A 136 -22.87 0.54 -18.51
N SER A 137 -24.14 0.75 -18.20
CA SER A 137 -24.62 1.66 -17.13
C SER A 137 -24.20 1.24 -15.72
N GLN A 138 -23.75 0.01 -15.53
CA GLN A 138 -23.23 -0.49 -14.25
C GLN A 138 -21.71 -0.29 -14.09
N LEU A 139 -21.03 0.18 -15.15
CA LEU A 139 -19.59 0.38 -15.15
C LEU A 139 -19.19 1.38 -14.06
N SER A 140 -18.36 0.92 -13.14
CA SER A 140 -17.94 1.68 -11.97
C SER A 140 -16.42 1.80 -11.83
N ASP A 141 -15.66 0.85 -12.38
CA ASP A 141 -14.20 0.83 -12.38
C ASP A 141 -13.70 0.58 -13.82
N LEU A 142 -13.09 1.60 -14.42
CA LEU A 142 -12.55 1.55 -15.78
C LEU A 142 -11.06 1.84 -15.78
N LYS A 143 -10.29 0.87 -16.29
CA LYS A 143 -8.85 1.03 -16.47
C LYS A 143 -8.47 0.84 -17.94
N VAL A 144 -7.89 1.89 -18.50
CA VAL A 144 -7.44 1.96 -19.89
C VAL A 144 -5.98 2.44 -19.99
N SER A 145 -5.25 2.37 -18.88
CA SER A 145 -3.88 2.89 -18.81
C SER A 145 -2.92 2.22 -19.79
N ASN A 146 -1.87 2.92 -20.17
CA ASN A 146 -0.81 2.44 -21.08
C ASN A 146 -1.37 1.89 -22.39
N ASN A 147 -2.07 2.74 -23.12
CA ASN A 147 -2.59 2.51 -24.46
C ASN A 147 -2.18 3.68 -25.40
N LEU A 148 -2.81 3.80 -26.55
CA LEU A 148 -2.57 4.83 -27.55
C LEU A 148 -3.80 5.74 -27.75
N ILE A 149 -4.70 5.80 -26.77
CA ILE A 149 -5.99 6.49 -26.83
C ILE A 149 -5.74 7.99 -26.89
N SER A 150 -6.35 8.66 -27.88
CA SER A 150 -6.22 10.10 -28.10
C SER A 150 -7.43 10.90 -27.58
N SER A 151 -8.59 10.27 -27.43
CA SER A 151 -9.82 10.89 -26.91
C SER A 151 -10.72 9.83 -26.28
N LEU A 152 -11.60 10.26 -25.38
CA LEU A 152 -12.65 9.44 -24.80
C LEU A 152 -13.95 9.67 -25.56
N PRO A 153 -14.77 8.61 -25.80
CA PRO A 153 -16.09 8.79 -26.41
C PRO A 153 -17.04 9.53 -25.45
N GLU A 154 -17.81 10.47 -25.98
CA GLU A 154 -18.77 11.27 -25.19
C GLU A 154 -19.86 10.40 -24.53
N ASP A 155 -20.17 9.25 -25.13
CA ASP A 155 -21.14 8.28 -24.59
C ASP A 155 -20.76 7.73 -23.21
N LEU A 156 -19.49 7.81 -22.80
CA LEU A 156 -19.06 7.47 -21.45
C LEU A 156 -19.70 8.35 -20.37
N ALA A 157 -20.30 9.47 -20.74
CA ALA A 157 -21.15 10.27 -19.84
C ALA A 157 -22.33 9.46 -19.26
N ASN A 158 -22.78 8.42 -19.95
CA ASN A 158 -23.87 7.55 -19.48
C ASN A 158 -23.42 6.58 -18.36
N CYS A 159 -22.12 6.39 -18.17
CA CYS A 159 -21.55 5.60 -17.07
C CYS A 159 -21.53 6.40 -15.75
N SER A 160 -22.71 6.81 -15.27
CA SER A 160 -22.86 7.69 -14.09
C SER A 160 -22.45 7.05 -12.76
N LYS A 161 -22.22 5.73 -12.73
CA LYS A 161 -21.72 5.00 -11.56
C LYS A 161 -20.20 4.92 -11.49
N LEU A 162 -19.49 5.54 -12.42
CA LEU A 162 -18.04 5.49 -12.48
C LEU A 162 -17.44 6.19 -11.25
N TYR A 163 -16.84 5.41 -10.35
CA TYR A 163 -16.16 5.92 -9.16
C TYR A 163 -14.64 5.89 -9.30
N LYS A 164 -14.11 5.07 -10.23
CA LYS A 164 -12.67 4.96 -10.50
C LYS A 164 -12.41 4.95 -12.00
N LEU A 165 -11.53 5.87 -12.44
CA LEU A 165 -11.06 5.96 -13.82
C LEU A 165 -9.54 6.07 -13.84
N ASP A 166 -8.89 5.11 -14.48
CA ASP A 166 -7.45 5.13 -14.73
C ASP A 166 -7.18 5.12 -16.24
N MET A 167 -6.65 6.23 -16.73
CA MET A 167 -6.27 6.41 -18.13
C MET A 167 -4.82 6.89 -18.28
N GLU A 168 -3.97 6.57 -17.30
CA GLU A 168 -2.55 6.89 -17.32
C GLU A 168 -1.86 6.43 -18.61
N GLY A 169 -0.87 7.17 -19.09
CA GLY A 169 0.02 6.71 -20.16
C GLY A 169 -0.68 6.55 -21.51
N ASN A 170 -1.54 7.51 -21.88
CA ASN A 170 -2.20 7.58 -23.18
C ASN A 170 -1.76 8.84 -23.97
N LYS A 171 -2.50 9.20 -25.00
CA LYS A 171 -2.26 10.38 -25.84
C LYS A 171 -3.41 11.40 -25.78
N ILE A 172 -4.17 11.39 -24.67
CA ILE A 172 -5.36 12.22 -24.50
C ILE A 172 -4.95 13.68 -24.35
N THR A 173 -5.57 14.55 -25.15
CA THR A 173 -5.26 15.99 -25.16
C THR A 173 -6.29 16.81 -24.38
N VAL A 174 -7.54 16.35 -24.31
CA VAL A 174 -8.65 17.01 -23.64
C VAL A 174 -9.60 15.97 -23.04
N VAL A 175 -10.12 16.24 -21.86
CA VAL A 175 -11.29 15.57 -21.29
C VAL A 175 -12.46 16.54 -21.36
N SER A 176 -13.57 16.15 -21.97
CA SER A 176 -14.68 17.06 -22.17
C SER A 176 -15.37 17.44 -20.84
N GLY A 177 -15.90 18.66 -20.78
CA GLY A 177 -16.67 19.11 -19.61
C GLY A 177 -17.94 18.29 -19.38
N ASN A 178 -18.54 17.75 -20.45
CA ASN A 178 -19.73 16.90 -20.38
C ASN A 178 -19.43 15.59 -19.63
N LEU A 179 -18.30 14.93 -19.93
CA LEU A 179 -17.85 13.73 -19.22
C LEU A 179 -17.64 14.01 -17.73
N ILE A 180 -16.91 15.07 -17.42
CA ILE A 180 -16.63 15.47 -16.03
C ILE A 180 -17.94 15.77 -15.27
N SER A 181 -18.87 16.49 -15.88
CA SER A 181 -20.17 16.81 -15.26
C SER A 181 -21.03 15.58 -14.97
N SER A 182 -20.83 14.49 -15.73
CA SER A 182 -21.63 13.27 -15.63
C SER A 182 -21.10 12.31 -14.54
N TRP A 183 -19.82 12.34 -14.22
CA TRP A 183 -19.15 11.42 -13.29
C TRP A 183 -19.18 11.88 -11.84
N THR A 184 -20.33 12.30 -11.35
CA THR A 184 -20.51 12.93 -10.03
C THR A 184 -20.12 12.06 -8.82
N VAL A 185 -19.98 10.74 -9.00
CA VAL A 185 -19.55 9.81 -7.94
C VAL A 185 -18.07 9.44 -8.00
N LEU A 186 -17.31 10.03 -8.94
CA LEU A 186 -15.90 9.74 -9.14
C LEU A 186 -15.08 10.08 -7.88
N THR A 187 -14.32 9.10 -7.39
CA THR A 187 -13.44 9.22 -6.21
C THR A 187 -11.95 9.18 -6.57
N GLU A 188 -11.60 8.41 -7.60
CA GLU A 188 -10.24 8.30 -8.09
C GLU A 188 -10.19 8.61 -9.59
N PHE A 189 -9.37 9.58 -9.96
CA PHE A 189 -9.15 9.95 -11.35
C PHE A 189 -7.66 10.07 -11.64
N ASN A 190 -7.14 9.13 -12.41
CA ASN A 190 -5.77 9.12 -12.89
C ASN A 190 -5.74 9.38 -14.40
N ALA A 191 -5.23 10.54 -14.79
CA ALA A 191 -4.98 10.95 -16.18
C ALA A 191 -3.51 11.34 -16.39
N SER A 192 -2.62 10.85 -15.54
CA SER A 192 -1.19 11.12 -15.63
C SER A 192 -0.57 10.60 -16.93
N LYS A 193 0.59 11.13 -17.29
CA LYS A 193 1.33 10.71 -18.50
C LYS A 193 0.48 10.76 -19.78
N ASN A 194 -0.20 11.87 -19.98
CA ASN A 194 -0.99 12.17 -21.17
C ASN A 194 -0.50 13.46 -21.84
N LEU A 195 -1.31 14.04 -22.71
CA LEU A 195 -1.01 15.27 -23.42
C LEU A 195 -2.02 16.39 -23.07
N LEU A 196 -2.62 16.32 -21.88
CA LEU A 196 -3.66 17.26 -21.45
C LEU A 196 -3.11 18.68 -21.39
N ASN A 197 -3.78 19.62 -22.06
CA ASN A 197 -3.40 21.03 -22.11
C ASN A 197 -3.99 21.85 -20.95
N GLY A 198 -5.02 21.35 -20.28
CA GLY A 198 -5.70 22.01 -19.17
C GLY A 198 -6.62 21.09 -18.40
N ILE A 199 -7.13 21.60 -17.29
CA ILE A 199 -8.16 20.95 -16.46
C ILE A 199 -9.51 21.57 -16.86
N PRO A 200 -10.55 20.76 -17.15
CA PRO A 200 -11.87 21.28 -17.51
C PRO A 200 -12.45 22.17 -16.40
N VAL A 201 -13.12 23.26 -16.78
CA VAL A 201 -13.76 24.17 -15.81
C VAL A 201 -14.88 23.50 -14.99
N ASN A 202 -15.40 22.37 -15.45
CA ASN A 202 -16.42 21.58 -14.76
C ASN A 202 -15.85 20.69 -13.63
N ILE A 203 -14.52 20.68 -13.43
CA ILE A 203 -13.87 19.81 -12.45
C ILE A 203 -14.46 19.96 -11.03
N GLY A 204 -14.90 21.16 -10.67
CA GLY A 204 -15.54 21.43 -9.38
C GLY A 204 -16.84 20.66 -9.12
N GLY A 205 -17.46 20.08 -10.15
CA GLY A 205 -18.59 19.17 -10.01
C GLY A 205 -18.25 17.82 -9.35
N LEU A 206 -16.97 17.46 -9.32
CA LEU A 206 -16.49 16.20 -8.72
C LEU A 206 -16.29 16.35 -7.20
N SER A 207 -17.37 16.63 -6.48
CA SER A 207 -17.34 16.89 -5.03
C SER A 207 -16.90 15.67 -4.18
N ARG A 208 -16.97 14.47 -4.73
CA ARG A 208 -16.55 13.22 -4.09
C ARG A 208 -15.12 12.79 -4.43
N LEU A 209 -14.45 13.52 -5.31
CA LEU A 209 -13.09 13.18 -5.76
C LEU A 209 -12.12 13.26 -4.58
N ILE A 210 -11.41 12.15 -4.32
CA ILE A 210 -10.43 12.00 -3.24
C ILE A 210 -9.02 12.12 -3.78
N ARG A 211 -8.76 11.48 -4.93
CA ARG A 211 -7.46 11.47 -5.60
C ARG A 211 -7.58 11.93 -7.04
N LEU A 212 -6.78 12.95 -7.38
CA LEU A 212 -6.62 13.47 -8.74
C LEU A 212 -5.16 13.41 -9.12
N ASP A 213 -4.84 12.61 -10.12
CA ASP A 213 -3.48 12.46 -10.61
C ASP A 213 -3.39 12.93 -12.07
N LEU A 214 -2.69 14.03 -12.29
CA LEU A 214 -2.50 14.70 -13.57
C LEU A 214 -1.02 14.93 -13.89
N HIS A 215 -0.10 14.24 -13.17
CA HIS A 215 1.32 14.44 -13.39
C HIS A 215 1.76 14.07 -14.82
N GLN A 216 2.86 14.65 -15.29
CA GLN A 216 3.37 14.41 -16.64
C GLN A 216 2.32 14.67 -17.73
N ASN A 217 1.83 15.92 -17.77
CA ASN A 217 0.96 16.45 -18.82
C ASN A 217 1.52 17.80 -19.33
N ARG A 218 0.69 18.62 -19.98
CA ARG A 218 1.04 19.95 -20.50
C ARG A 218 0.15 21.04 -19.89
N ILE A 219 -0.36 20.82 -18.69
CA ILE A 219 -1.32 21.69 -18.03
C ILE A 219 -0.62 23.00 -17.65
N SER A 220 -1.18 24.13 -18.08
CA SER A 220 -0.62 25.46 -17.84
C SER A 220 -1.33 26.24 -16.73
N SER A 221 -2.54 25.83 -16.34
CA SER A 221 -3.32 26.49 -15.29
C SER A 221 -4.29 25.53 -14.60
N ILE A 222 -4.61 25.85 -13.36
CA ILE A 222 -5.66 25.18 -12.56
C ILE A 222 -6.87 26.13 -12.57
N PRO A 223 -8.08 25.68 -12.95
CA PRO A 223 -9.26 26.54 -12.93
C PRO A 223 -9.72 26.83 -11.50
N SER A 224 -10.29 28.02 -11.27
CA SER A 224 -10.84 28.42 -9.96
C SER A 224 -11.92 27.46 -9.44
N SER A 225 -12.66 26.82 -10.35
CA SER A 225 -13.66 25.80 -10.02
C SER A 225 -13.13 24.60 -9.25
N ILE A 226 -11.79 24.40 -9.18
CA ILE A 226 -11.18 23.35 -8.35
C ILE A 226 -11.67 23.38 -6.89
N MET A 227 -12.05 24.56 -6.41
CA MET A 227 -12.62 24.75 -5.07
C MET A 227 -13.84 23.88 -4.78
N GLY A 228 -14.56 23.41 -5.80
CA GLY A 228 -15.71 22.52 -5.67
C GLY A 228 -15.35 21.05 -5.35
N CYS A 229 -14.09 20.66 -5.50
CA CYS A 229 -13.59 19.32 -5.16
C CYS A 229 -13.37 19.18 -3.64
N HIS A 230 -14.44 19.36 -2.84
CA HIS A 230 -14.35 19.44 -1.38
C HIS A 230 -13.78 18.18 -0.68
N SER A 231 -13.80 17.03 -1.34
CA SER A 231 -13.27 15.77 -0.80
C SER A 231 -11.82 15.49 -1.19
N LEU A 232 -11.19 16.36 -2.01
CA LEU A 232 -9.87 16.12 -2.56
C LEU A 232 -8.81 16.08 -1.45
N ALA A 233 -8.14 14.92 -1.33
CA ALA A 233 -7.11 14.66 -0.35
C ALA A 233 -5.71 14.57 -0.98
N GLU A 234 -5.62 14.10 -2.21
CA GLU A 234 -4.37 13.94 -2.94
C GLU A 234 -4.47 14.59 -4.32
N PHE A 235 -3.56 15.51 -4.62
CA PHE A 235 -3.53 16.22 -5.90
C PHE A 235 -2.11 16.23 -6.47
N TYR A 236 -1.91 15.54 -7.58
CA TYR A 236 -0.63 15.38 -8.25
C TYR A 236 -0.62 16.12 -9.58
N LEU A 237 0.23 17.13 -9.71
CA LEU A 237 0.42 17.98 -10.88
C LEU A 237 1.90 18.10 -11.29
N GLY A 238 2.76 17.24 -10.75
CA GLY A 238 4.18 17.24 -11.09
C GLY A 238 4.44 17.08 -12.59
N ASN A 239 5.53 17.65 -13.09
CA ASN A 239 5.89 17.63 -14.51
C ASN A 239 4.78 18.18 -15.44
N ASN A 240 4.38 19.41 -15.20
CA ASN A 240 3.44 20.17 -16.05
C ASN A 240 4.03 21.54 -16.42
N ASN A 241 3.22 22.45 -16.93
CA ASN A 241 3.61 23.79 -17.36
C ASN A 241 2.99 24.90 -16.49
N LEU A 242 2.67 24.60 -15.22
CA LEU A 242 2.02 25.55 -14.33
C LEU A 242 2.96 26.72 -14.01
N SER A 243 2.50 27.93 -14.23
CA SER A 243 3.21 29.17 -13.86
C SER A 243 2.66 29.82 -12.58
N THR A 244 1.41 29.52 -12.23
CA THR A 244 0.70 30.04 -11.06
C THR A 244 -0.22 28.99 -10.45
N ILE A 245 -0.60 29.20 -9.20
CA ILE A 245 -1.61 28.43 -8.46
C ILE A 245 -2.75 29.41 -8.14
N PRO A 246 -4.02 29.05 -8.41
CA PRO A 246 -5.15 29.90 -8.08
C PRO A 246 -5.36 29.97 -6.57
N VAL A 247 -5.78 31.14 -6.07
CA VAL A 247 -6.03 31.34 -4.63
C VAL A 247 -7.16 30.46 -4.11
N GLU A 248 -8.07 30.06 -4.96
CA GLU A 248 -9.20 29.17 -4.68
C GLU A 248 -8.78 27.75 -4.24
N ILE A 249 -7.51 27.37 -4.46
CA ILE A 249 -6.98 26.11 -3.94
C ILE A 249 -7.08 26.06 -2.40
N ALA A 250 -7.07 27.21 -1.75
CA ALA A 250 -7.22 27.33 -0.29
C ALA A 250 -8.57 26.78 0.23
N ALA A 251 -9.58 26.64 -0.64
CA ALA A 251 -10.86 26.04 -0.28
C ALA A 251 -10.82 24.51 -0.12
N LEU A 252 -9.74 23.85 -0.55
CA LEU A 252 -9.56 22.40 -0.46
C LEU A 252 -9.14 21.97 0.95
N SER A 253 -10.04 22.14 1.90
CA SER A 253 -9.77 21.90 3.34
C SER A 253 -9.34 20.49 3.69
N ARG A 254 -9.60 19.51 2.81
CA ARG A 254 -9.23 18.10 2.98
C ARG A 254 -7.92 17.72 2.30
N LEU A 255 -7.29 18.67 1.58
CA LEU A 255 -6.08 18.40 0.83
C LEU A 255 -4.89 18.13 1.76
N GLY A 256 -4.31 16.95 1.66
CA GLY A 256 -3.19 16.50 2.44
C GLY A 256 -1.89 16.37 1.70
N THR A 257 -1.99 16.01 0.45
CA THR A 257 -0.84 15.88 -0.44
C THR A 257 -1.04 16.77 -1.67
N LEU A 258 -0.10 17.68 -1.88
CA LEU A 258 -0.04 18.53 -3.07
C LEU A 258 1.34 18.37 -3.71
N ASP A 259 1.36 17.82 -4.89
CA ASP A 259 2.57 17.63 -5.67
C ASP A 259 2.57 18.56 -6.89
N LEU A 260 3.50 19.49 -6.90
CA LEU A 260 3.68 20.51 -7.94
C LEU A 260 5.11 20.52 -8.49
N HIS A 261 5.87 19.42 -8.26
CA HIS A 261 7.26 19.38 -8.70
C HIS A 261 7.42 19.55 -10.21
N SER A 262 8.56 20.06 -10.63
CA SER A 262 8.90 20.20 -12.06
C SER A 262 7.81 20.95 -12.85
N ASN A 263 7.50 22.17 -12.39
CA ASN A 263 6.66 23.14 -13.05
C ASN A 263 7.43 24.46 -13.25
N GLN A 264 6.73 25.56 -13.51
CA GLN A 264 7.31 26.90 -13.76
C GLN A 264 6.84 27.92 -12.72
N LEU A 265 6.50 27.47 -11.51
CA LEU A 265 5.96 28.32 -10.45
C LEU A 265 7.01 29.32 -9.98
N LYS A 266 6.64 30.61 -9.95
CA LYS A 266 7.49 31.70 -9.47
C LYS A 266 7.26 32.05 -8.01
N GLU A 267 6.07 31.76 -7.50
CA GLU A 267 5.63 32.03 -6.15
C GLU A 267 4.64 30.96 -5.66
N PHE A 268 4.50 30.82 -4.35
CA PHE A 268 3.45 30.04 -3.71
C PHE A 268 2.47 31.02 -3.06
N PRO A 269 1.15 30.94 -3.36
CA PRO A 269 0.20 31.93 -2.87
C PRO A 269 0.03 31.87 -1.36
N VAL A 270 -0.09 33.03 -0.73
CA VAL A 270 -0.26 33.17 0.72
C VAL A 270 -1.54 32.46 1.19
N GLU A 271 -2.61 32.53 0.38
CA GLU A 271 -3.89 31.89 0.66
C GLU A 271 -3.75 30.37 0.78
N ALA A 272 -2.90 29.76 -0.04
CA ALA A 272 -2.64 28.33 0.01
C ALA A 272 -1.90 27.89 1.30
N CYS A 273 -1.31 28.82 2.04
CA CYS A 273 -0.74 28.56 3.36
C CYS A 273 -1.80 28.22 4.42
N LYS A 274 -3.09 28.43 4.13
CA LYS A 274 -4.22 28.02 4.98
C LYS A 274 -4.57 26.53 4.86
N LEU A 275 -4.00 25.85 3.86
CA LEU A 275 -4.21 24.41 3.66
C LEU A 275 -3.57 23.57 4.79
N SER A 276 -4.24 22.50 5.16
CA SER A 276 -3.75 21.54 6.17
C SER A 276 -2.88 20.44 5.54
N LEU A 277 -1.92 20.82 4.67
CA LEU A 277 -1.07 19.86 3.96
C LEU A 277 -0.16 19.11 4.93
N SER A 278 0.03 17.82 4.66
CA SER A 278 1.05 16.96 5.26
C SER A 278 2.31 16.88 4.37
N VAL A 279 2.09 16.82 3.05
CA VAL A 279 3.16 16.74 2.05
C VAL A 279 2.94 17.82 1.00
N LEU A 280 3.98 18.62 0.76
CA LEU A 280 4.03 19.60 -0.31
C LEU A 280 5.34 19.44 -1.08
N ASP A 281 5.24 19.12 -2.36
CA ASP A 281 6.39 19.07 -3.25
C ASP A 281 6.37 20.25 -4.23
N LEU A 282 7.32 21.15 -4.06
CA LEU A 282 7.56 22.32 -4.92
C LEU A 282 8.92 22.23 -5.61
N SER A 283 9.57 21.08 -5.58
CA SER A 283 10.90 20.91 -6.17
C SER A 283 10.93 21.18 -7.67
N ASN A 284 12.07 21.61 -8.17
CA ASN A 284 12.27 21.91 -9.60
C ASN A 284 11.24 22.89 -10.16
N ASN A 285 11.10 24.04 -9.50
CA ASN A 285 10.30 25.17 -9.96
C ASN A 285 11.17 26.43 -10.10
N SER A 286 10.58 27.60 -10.26
CA SER A 286 11.24 28.88 -10.40
C SER A 286 11.03 29.80 -9.18
N LEU A 287 10.79 29.21 -8.00
CA LEU A 287 10.52 29.97 -6.78
C LEU A 287 11.76 30.76 -6.35
N SER A 288 11.60 32.08 -6.19
CA SER A 288 12.65 32.97 -5.68
C SER A 288 12.63 33.14 -4.17
N GLY A 289 11.52 32.84 -3.52
CA GLY A 289 11.29 32.89 -2.07
C GLY A 289 10.05 32.12 -1.68
N LEU A 290 9.79 32.05 -0.38
CA LEU A 290 8.60 31.45 0.22
C LEU A 290 7.88 32.48 1.07
N PRO A 291 6.53 32.48 1.11
CA PRO A 291 5.79 33.36 1.99
C PRO A 291 6.06 32.99 3.45
N PRO A 292 6.28 33.96 4.36
CA PRO A 292 6.48 33.71 5.79
C PRO A 292 5.30 32.97 6.43
N GLU A 293 4.08 33.14 5.90
CA GLU A 293 2.84 32.49 6.33
C GLU A 293 2.91 30.96 6.23
N MET A 294 3.75 30.44 5.35
CA MET A 294 4.04 29.01 5.29
C MET A 294 4.57 28.46 6.63
N GLY A 295 5.22 29.31 7.44
CA GLY A 295 5.62 28.99 8.81
C GLY A 295 4.46 28.63 9.74
N LYS A 296 3.22 29.03 9.40
CA LYS A 296 1.99 28.69 10.16
C LYS A 296 1.42 27.31 9.79
N MET A 297 1.93 26.63 8.76
CA MET A 297 1.46 25.32 8.30
C MET A 297 1.97 24.19 9.23
N THR A 298 1.39 24.09 10.40
CA THR A 298 1.82 23.15 11.46
C THR A 298 1.61 21.68 11.12
N SER A 299 0.69 21.37 10.21
CA SER A 299 0.44 20.01 9.68
C SER A 299 1.52 19.53 8.71
N LEU A 300 2.34 20.45 8.15
CA LEU A 300 3.28 20.14 7.08
C LEU A 300 4.50 19.38 7.63
N ARG A 301 4.62 18.12 7.23
CA ARG A 301 5.70 17.21 7.65
C ARG A 301 6.82 17.13 6.63
N LYS A 302 6.47 17.20 5.34
CA LYS A 302 7.41 17.09 4.24
C LYS A 302 7.21 18.23 3.26
N LEU A 303 8.23 19.08 3.15
CA LEU A 303 8.31 20.16 2.19
C LEU A 303 9.56 19.97 1.33
N LEU A 304 9.37 19.75 0.04
CA LEU A 304 10.45 19.55 -0.93
C LEU A 304 10.61 20.81 -1.78
N LEU A 305 11.81 21.37 -1.79
CA LEU A 305 12.12 22.67 -2.41
C LEU A 305 13.36 22.64 -3.32
N THR A 306 14.02 21.50 -3.42
CA THR A 306 15.25 21.35 -4.23
C THR A 306 15.02 21.79 -5.67
N GLY A 307 16.03 22.35 -6.31
CA GLY A 307 15.92 22.80 -7.71
C GLY A 307 15.18 24.13 -7.92
N ASN A 308 14.99 24.95 -6.85
CA ASN A 308 14.45 26.30 -6.95
C ASN A 308 15.53 27.36 -6.73
N PRO A 309 15.46 28.53 -7.39
CA PRO A 309 16.41 29.63 -7.19
C PRO A 309 16.10 30.46 -5.92
N LEU A 310 15.94 29.82 -4.78
CA LEU A 310 15.60 30.45 -3.50
C LEU A 310 16.75 31.29 -2.97
N ARG A 311 16.78 32.59 -3.32
CA ARG A 311 17.86 33.52 -2.95
C ARG A 311 17.78 34.01 -1.50
N THR A 312 16.60 33.96 -0.90
CA THR A 312 16.31 34.46 0.46
C THR A 312 16.56 33.44 1.55
N LEU A 313 16.81 32.18 1.19
CA LEU A 313 16.97 31.06 2.10
C LEU A 313 18.37 30.45 1.98
N ARG A 314 18.96 30.12 3.12
CA ARG A 314 20.21 29.37 3.14
C ARG A 314 20.00 27.95 2.63
N ARG A 315 20.94 27.42 1.86
CA ARG A 315 20.87 26.07 1.30
C ARG A 315 20.63 24.99 2.38
N SER A 316 21.23 25.16 3.56
CA SER A 316 21.04 24.24 4.70
C SER A 316 19.59 24.18 5.20
N LEU A 317 18.82 25.27 5.08
CA LEU A 317 17.40 25.29 5.42
C LEU A 317 16.53 24.62 4.32
N VAL A 318 16.91 24.79 3.05
CA VAL A 318 16.20 24.22 1.90
C VAL A 318 16.34 22.69 1.84
N THR A 319 17.50 22.16 2.24
CA THR A 319 17.81 20.73 2.25
C THR A 319 17.66 20.08 3.62
N GLY A 320 17.41 20.88 4.65
CA GLY A 320 17.27 20.45 6.04
C GLY A 320 15.85 19.94 6.39
N PRO A 321 15.64 19.62 7.66
CA PRO A 321 14.34 19.18 8.15
C PRO A 321 13.24 20.24 7.98
N THR A 322 12.08 19.85 7.51
CA THR A 322 10.91 20.76 7.31
C THR A 322 10.58 21.60 8.55
N PRO A 323 10.60 21.08 9.81
CA PRO A 323 10.26 21.88 10.99
C PRO A 323 11.21 23.07 11.22
N GLU A 324 12.50 22.92 10.90
CA GLU A 324 13.48 24.01 11.04
C GLU A 324 13.21 25.13 10.05
N LEU A 325 12.88 24.80 8.81
CA LEU A 325 12.50 25.78 7.79
C LEU A 325 11.22 26.51 8.18
N LEU A 326 10.19 25.79 8.64
CA LEU A 326 8.94 26.39 9.08
C LEU A 326 9.14 27.32 10.29
N LYS A 327 9.99 26.93 11.24
CA LYS A 327 10.39 27.77 12.38
C LYS A 327 11.08 29.06 11.91
N PHE A 328 11.99 28.96 10.94
CA PHE A 328 12.66 30.11 10.36
C PHE A 328 11.66 31.04 9.63
N LEU A 329 10.73 30.51 8.84
CA LEU A 329 9.72 31.30 8.16
C LEU A 329 8.80 32.01 9.16
N ARG A 330 8.40 31.34 10.23
CA ARG A 330 7.58 31.91 11.30
C ARG A 330 8.27 33.09 12.00
N SER A 331 9.58 33.05 12.21
CA SER A 331 10.33 34.15 12.81
C SER A 331 10.36 35.41 11.95
N ARG A 332 9.95 35.32 10.67
CA ARG A 332 9.86 36.46 9.75
C ARG A 332 8.47 37.12 9.73
N LEU A 333 7.50 36.55 10.43
CA LEU A 333 6.19 37.20 10.60
C LEU A 333 6.37 38.41 11.53
N SER A 334 5.79 39.57 11.17
CA SER A 334 5.81 40.77 12.01
C SER A 334 5.01 40.53 13.30
N GLU A 335 5.52 41.01 14.44
CA GLU A 335 4.92 40.85 15.78
C GLU A 335 3.47 41.37 15.94
N GLY A 336 2.90 41.98 14.89
CA GLY A 336 1.54 42.55 14.90
C GLY A 336 0.42 41.62 14.45
N GLU A 337 0.72 40.43 13.89
CA GLU A 337 -0.26 39.51 13.32
C GLU A 337 -0.52 38.24 14.15
N ASP A 338 0.10 38.14 15.33
CA ASP A 338 0.05 36.91 16.16
C ASP A 338 -1.30 36.66 16.88
N SER A 339 -2.33 37.47 16.65
CA SER A 339 -3.61 37.35 17.39
C SER A 339 -4.69 36.48 16.71
N GLU A 340 -4.44 35.99 15.47
CA GLU A 340 -5.34 35.05 14.78
C GLU A 340 -4.60 33.92 14.08
N ALA A 341 -3.57 33.38 14.70
CA ALA A 341 -3.02 32.11 14.24
C ALA A 341 -4.04 30.99 14.53
N MET A 342 -4.80 30.59 13.52
CA MET A 342 -5.42 29.27 13.53
C MET A 342 -4.29 28.23 13.72
N THR A 343 -4.03 27.86 14.97
CA THR A 343 -3.36 26.59 15.26
C THR A 343 -4.22 25.52 14.60
N THR A 344 -3.71 24.91 13.52
CA THR A 344 -4.25 23.61 13.10
C THR A 344 -4.19 22.73 14.33
N THR A 345 -5.33 22.48 14.91
CA THR A 345 -5.40 21.70 16.14
C THR A 345 -4.91 20.28 15.80
N LYS A 346 -4.31 19.59 16.78
CA LYS A 346 -3.97 18.17 16.61
C LYS A 346 -5.16 17.40 16.04
N GLU A 347 -6.37 17.82 16.35
CA GLU A 347 -7.65 17.30 15.89
C GLU A 347 -7.83 17.39 14.37
N GLU A 348 -7.42 18.47 13.72
CA GLU A 348 -7.51 18.59 12.25
C GLU A 348 -6.53 17.67 11.53
N VAL A 349 -5.33 17.49 12.08
CA VAL A 349 -4.32 16.56 11.54
C VAL A 349 -4.81 15.12 11.70
N ILE A 350 -5.41 14.78 12.83
CA ILE A 350 -6.01 13.49 13.11
C ILE A 350 -7.17 13.21 12.15
N ALA A 351 -8.11 14.16 12.02
CA ALA A 351 -9.23 14.05 11.10
C ALA A 351 -8.79 13.83 9.65
N MET A 352 -7.67 14.42 9.25
CA MET A 352 -7.11 14.28 7.93
C MET A 352 -6.46 12.90 7.73
N ALA A 353 -5.65 12.43 8.69
CA ALA A 353 -5.07 11.08 8.66
C ALA A 353 -6.18 10.02 8.57
N THR A 354 -7.26 10.20 9.33
CA THR A 354 -8.43 9.33 9.32
C THR A 354 -9.13 9.30 7.96
N ARG A 355 -9.24 10.43 7.28
CA ARG A 355 -9.84 10.50 5.93
C ARG A 355 -9.00 9.79 4.88
N LEU A 356 -7.68 9.92 4.95
CA LEU A 356 -6.76 9.20 4.07
C LEU A 356 -6.83 7.68 4.28
N SER A 357 -7.14 7.24 5.50
CA SER A 357 -7.27 5.83 5.83
C SER A 357 -8.51 5.14 5.24
N ILE A 358 -9.54 5.89 4.85
CA ILE A 358 -10.79 5.33 4.31
C ILE A 358 -10.53 4.52 3.02
N THR A 359 -9.61 4.98 2.19
CA THR A 359 -9.26 4.30 0.94
C THR A 359 -8.13 3.30 1.09
N SER A 360 -7.09 3.65 1.86
CA SER A 360 -5.91 2.81 2.06
C SER A 360 -6.09 1.72 3.11
N LYS A 361 -7.07 1.89 4.02
CA LYS A 361 -7.24 1.11 5.26
C LYS A 361 -6.01 1.16 6.19
N GLU A 362 -5.07 2.07 5.91
CA GLU A 362 -3.89 2.33 6.72
C GLU A 362 -4.01 3.71 7.37
N LEU A 363 -3.90 3.76 8.69
CA LEU A 363 -3.97 5.00 9.47
C LEU A 363 -2.63 5.24 10.14
N SER A 364 -1.93 6.31 9.77
CA SER A 364 -0.68 6.72 10.41
C SER A 364 -0.87 8.04 11.14
N MET A 365 -0.57 8.00 12.43
CA MET A 365 -0.53 9.16 13.33
C MET A 365 0.86 9.26 14.01
N GLU A 366 1.91 8.85 13.27
CA GLU A 366 3.29 8.87 13.77
C GLU A 366 3.73 10.29 14.14
N GLY A 367 4.31 10.45 15.33
CA GLY A 367 4.99 11.68 15.74
C GLY A 367 4.10 12.90 15.93
N LEU A 368 2.80 12.73 16.15
CA LEU A 368 1.85 13.84 16.39
C LEU A 368 1.88 14.38 17.82
N GLY A 369 2.74 13.84 18.68
CA GLY A 369 2.81 14.22 20.10
C GLY A 369 1.51 13.89 20.85
N LEU A 370 0.87 12.77 20.51
CA LEU A 370 -0.35 12.29 21.14
C LEU A 370 -0.05 11.73 22.53
N ASN A 371 -0.89 12.11 23.52
CA ASN A 371 -0.83 11.54 24.87
C ASN A 371 -1.81 10.38 25.05
N ALA A 372 -2.82 10.30 24.18
CA ALA A 372 -3.83 9.24 24.13
C ALA A 372 -4.18 8.93 22.67
N VAL A 373 -4.78 7.76 22.42
CA VAL A 373 -5.26 7.37 21.09
C VAL A 373 -6.55 8.13 20.79
N PRO A 374 -6.64 8.85 19.66
CA PRO A 374 -7.85 9.60 19.31
C PRO A 374 -9.05 8.71 18.97
N SER A 375 -10.27 9.21 19.20
CA SER A 375 -11.52 8.46 18.94
C SER A 375 -11.73 8.12 17.46
N GLU A 376 -11.20 8.94 16.58
CA GLU A 376 -11.26 8.77 15.12
C GLU A 376 -10.69 7.42 14.66
N VAL A 377 -9.82 6.80 15.44
CA VAL A 377 -9.22 5.49 15.11
C VAL A 377 -10.29 4.41 15.03
N TRP A 378 -11.22 4.35 15.97
CA TRP A 378 -12.28 3.33 16.00
C TRP A 378 -13.59 3.81 15.37
N GLU A 379 -13.76 5.12 15.18
CA GLU A 379 -14.90 5.71 14.48
C GLU A 379 -14.74 5.64 12.94
N SER A 380 -13.51 5.53 12.44
CA SER A 380 -13.21 5.58 11.00
C SER A 380 -13.55 4.30 10.23
N GLY A 381 -13.96 3.23 10.89
CA GLY A 381 -14.35 1.98 10.27
C GLY A 381 -13.23 0.93 10.18
N GLU A 382 -13.09 0.23 9.04
CA GLU A 382 -12.18 -0.90 8.89
C GLU A 382 -10.71 -0.49 8.69
N VAL A 383 -10.00 -0.16 9.77
CA VAL A 383 -8.55 0.05 9.74
C VAL A 383 -7.84 -1.30 9.81
N ILE A 384 -6.95 -1.56 8.85
CA ILE A 384 -6.12 -2.77 8.78
C ILE A 384 -4.74 -2.54 9.38
N LYS A 385 -4.18 -1.33 9.21
CA LYS A 385 -2.88 -0.95 9.75
C LYS A 385 -2.99 0.37 10.49
N LEU A 386 -2.53 0.38 11.74
CA LEU A 386 -2.49 1.55 12.60
C LEU A 386 -1.06 1.82 13.06
N ASP A 387 -0.54 2.99 12.73
CA ASP A 387 0.77 3.46 13.18
C ASP A 387 0.59 4.65 14.12
N LEU A 388 0.90 4.43 15.39
CA LEU A 388 0.91 5.41 16.46
C LEU A 388 2.31 5.65 17.02
N SER A 389 3.34 5.28 16.27
CA SER A 389 4.73 5.37 16.74
C SER A 389 5.17 6.82 17.01
N ARG A 390 6.21 6.98 17.84
CA ARG A 390 6.82 8.28 18.20
C ARG A 390 5.85 9.29 18.81
N ASN A 391 4.96 8.81 19.68
CA ASN A 391 4.03 9.63 20.46
C ASN A 391 4.37 9.55 21.96
N SER A 392 3.48 10.04 22.81
CA SER A 392 3.60 10.01 24.26
C SER A 392 2.46 9.20 24.92
N ILE A 393 1.93 8.22 24.19
CA ILE A 393 0.79 7.39 24.62
C ILE A 393 1.24 6.51 25.79
N GLN A 394 0.49 6.55 26.90
CA GLN A 394 0.78 5.79 28.11
C GLN A 394 -0.03 4.51 28.22
N GLU A 395 -1.27 4.53 27.71
CA GLU A 395 -2.21 3.41 27.74
C GLU A 395 -3.08 3.41 26.48
N LEU A 396 -3.63 2.26 26.14
CA LEU A 396 -4.56 2.12 25.03
C LEU A 396 -5.99 2.16 25.57
N PRO A 397 -6.91 2.91 24.93
CA PRO A 397 -8.31 2.97 25.33
C PRO A 397 -9.02 1.65 24.98
N VAL A 398 -10.00 1.27 25.80
CA VAL A 398 -10.75 0.02 25.63
C VAL A 398 -11.54 0.00 24.32
N GLU A 399 -11.92 1.16 23.79
CA GLU A 399 -12.65 1.35 22.54
C GLU A 399 -11.85 0.83 21.31
N LEU A 400 -10.52 0.81 21.39
CA LEU A 400 -9.66 0.23 20.35
C LEU A 400 -9.96 -1.26 20.11
N SER A 401 -10.56 -1.94 21.08
CA SER A 401 -11.01 -3.34 20.95
C SER A 401 -12.06 -3.55 19.86
N SER A 402 -12.72 -2.50 19.39
CA SER A 402 -13.68 -2.56 18.28
C SER A 402 -13.03 -2.68 16.91
N CYS A 403 -11.71 -2.40 16.79
CA CYS A 403 -10.96 -2.47 15.54
C CYS A 403 -10.59 -3.94 15.19
N VAL A 404 -11.57 -4.82 15.08
CA VAL A 404 -11.35 -6.28 14.87
C VAL A 404 -10.66 -6.65 13.57
N SER A 405 -10.68 -5.77 12.57
CA SER A 405 -10.01 -5.95 11.27
C SER A 405 -8.51 -5.58 11.30
N LEU A 406 -8.01 -5.06 12.44
CA LEU A 406 -6.64 -4.61 12.56
C LEU A 406 -5.64 -5.77 12.47
N GLN A 407 -4.76 -5.70 11.48
CA GLN A 407 -3.70 -6.70 11.24
C GLN A 407 -2.33 -6.21 11.70
N THR A 408 -2.08 -4.91 11.61
CA THR A 408 -0.80 -4.31 12.00
C THR A 408 -1.03 -3.17 12.99
N LEU A 409 -0.41 -3.27 14.17
CA LEU A 409 -0.41 -2.25 15.21
C LEU A 409 1.02 -1.86 15.55
N ILE A 410 1.38 -0.60 15.29
CA ILE A 410 2.70 -0.03 15.56
C ILE A 410 2.59 1.00 16.67
N LEU A 411 3.22 0.71 17.80
CA LEU A 411 3.23 1.53 19.02
C LEU A 411 4.67 1.88 19.44
N SER A 412 5.61 1.76 18.52
CA SER A 412 7.03 1.99 18.76
C SER A 412 7.30 3.39 19.33
N LYS A 413 8.26 3.50 20.27
CA LYS A 413 8.68 4.80 20.85
C LYS A 413 7.52 5.60 21.45
N ASN A 414 6.81 4.98 22.36
CA ASN A 414 5.77 5.58 23.19
C ASN A 414 6.11 5.49 24.68
N GLN A 415 5.14 5.73 25.58
CA GLN A 415 5.28 5.69 27.02
C GLN A 415 4.43 4.58 27.65
N ILE A 416 4.15 3.50 26.91
CA ILE A 416 3.30 2.40 27.35
C ILE A 416 4.03 1.60 28.44
N LYS A 417 3.41 1.50 29.62
CA LYS A 417 4.00 0.84 30.79
C LYS A 417 3.44 -0.55 31.04
N ASP A 418 2.19 -0.78 30.67
CA ASP A 418 1.48 -2.01 30.97
C ASP A 418 1.08 -2.72 29.66
N TRP A 419 1.16 -4.04 29.67
CA TRP A 419 0.75 -4.87 28.53
C TRP A 419 -0.76 -4.78 28.32
N PRO A 420 -1.26 -4.35 27.16
CA PRO A 420 -2.67 -4.08 26.93
C PRO A 420 -3.48 -5.37 26.63
N CYS A 421 -3.45 -6.34 27.55
CA CYS A 421 -3.97 -7.68 27.36
C CYS A 421 -5.45 -7.73 26.93
N SER A 422 -6.32 -6.91 27.57
CA SER A 422 -7.75 -6.89 27.28
C SER A 422 -8.05 -6.44 25.84
N ILE A 423 -7.30 -5.47 25.33
CA ILE A 423 -7.46 -4.93 23.99
C ILE A 423 -6.91 -5.93 22.96
N LEU A 424 -5.73 -6.46 23.21
CA LEU A 424 -5.08 -7.41 22.31
C LEU A 424 -5.91 -8.70 22.14
N LYS A 425 -6.62 -9.15 23.17
CA LYS A 425 -7.56 -10.29 23.09
C LYS A 425 -8.69 -10.07 22.08
N SER A 426 -9.12 -8.84 21.88
CA SER A 426 -10.21 -8.47 20.98
C SER A 426 -9.74 -8.32 19.52
N LEU A 427 -8.45 -8.06 19.30
CA LEU A 427 -7.87 -7.86 17.97
C LEU A 427 -7.54 -9.21 17.29
N SER A 428 -8.58 -9.97 16.95
CA SER A 428 -8.48 -11.35 16.46
C SER A 428 -7.74 -11.52 15.12
N SER A 429 -7.58 -10.43 14.34
CA SER A 429 -6.88 -10.42 13.05
C SER A 429 -5.42 -9.96 13.16
N LEU A 430 -4.93 -9.62 14.36
CA LEU A 430 -3.62 -9.04 14.55
C LEU A 430 -2.50 -10.04 14.21
N SER A 431 -1.67 -9.67 13.24
CA SER A 431 -0.52 -10.44 12.76
C SER A 431 0.82 -9.76 12.98
N CYS A 432 0.83 -8.43 13.14
CA CYS A 432 2.03 -7.64 13.39
C CYS A 432 1.82 -6.69 14.57
N LEU A 433 2.67 -6.82 15.59
CA LEU A 433 2.67 -5.95 16.77
C LEU A 433 4.08 -5.43 17.02
N LYS A 434 4.24 -4.10 17.02
CA LYS A 434 5.49 -3.42 17.35
C LYS A 434 5.31 -2.54 18.58
N LEU A 435 6.02 -2.87 19.64
CA LEU A 435 6.02 -2.17 20.93
C LEU A 435 7.44 -1.75 21.36
N ASP A 436 8.36 -1.72 20.40
CA ASP A 436 9.76 -1.39 20.70
C ASP A 436 9.93 -0.01 21.32
N ASN A 437 10.95 0.10 22.17
CA ASN A 437 11.29 1.36 22.86
C ASN A 437 10.10 1.96 23.64
N ASN A 438 9.41 1.14 24.41
CA ASN A 438 8.43 1.54 25.42
C ASN A 438 8.97 1.19 26.83
N PRO A 439 8.49 1.85 27.90
CA PRO A 439 8.87 1.50 29.27
C PRO A 439 7.98 0.40 29.84
N LEU A 440 7.75 -0.69 29.10
CA LEU A 440 6.95 -1.82 29.58
C LEU A 440 7.53 -2.40 30.88
N ARG A 441 6.68 -2.58 31.89
CA ARG A 441 7.08 -3.08 33.21
C ARG A 441 7.17 -4.60 33.23
N GLN A 442 6.10 -5.28 32.82
CA GLN A 442 6.02 -6.72 32.76
C GLN A 442 4.95 -7.18 31.76
N ILE A 443 5.22 -8.26 31.04
CA ILE A 443 4.20 -8.95 30.25
C ILE A 443 3.68 -10.11 31.13
N PRO A 444 2.36 -10.24 31.35
CA PRO A 444 1.79 -11.37 32.11
C PRO A 444 2.13 -12.72 31.49
N SER A 445 2.15 -13.78 32.30
CA SER A 445 2.48 -15.15 31.82
C SER A 445 1.55 -15.65 30.70
N ASP A 446 0.31 -15.18 30.66
CA ASP A 446 -0.70 -15.46 29.63
C ASP A 446 -0.75 -14.38 28.52
N GLY A 447 0.17 -13.40 28.58
CA GLY A 447 0.13 -12.23 27.70
C GLY A 447 0.20 -12.54 26.21
N PHE A 448 0.91 -13.59 25.83
CA PHE A 448 1.05 -14.01 24.43
C PHE A 448 -0.11 -14.91 23.96
N GLU A 449 -0.87 -15.53 24.85
CA GLU A 449 -2.06 -16.31 24.48
C GLU A 449 -3.11 -15.44 23.76
N ALA A 450 -3.18 -14.16 24.15
CA ALA A 450 -4.07 -13.19 23.55
C ALA A 450 -3.76 -12.89 22.06
N VAL A 451 -2.52 -13.13 21.64
CA VAL A 451 -1.99 -12.72 20.32
C VAL A 451 -1.35 -13.90 19.57
N HIS A 452 -1.86 -15.12 19.78
CA HIS A 452 -1.30 -16.37 19.24
C HIS A 452 -1.18 -16.41 17.69
N LYS A 453 -1.84 -15.50 16.95
CA LYS A 453 -1.76 -15.40 15.48
C LYS A 453 -0.65 -14.48 14.99
N LEU A 454 0.15 -13.89 15.88
CA LEU A 454 1.23 -12.99 15.47
C LEU A 454 2.23 -13.70 14.56
N GLN A 455 2.62 -12.98 13.52
CA GLN A 455 3.71 -13.32 12.62
C GLN A 455 4.93 -12.43 12.86
N ILE A 456 4.72 -11.20 13.29
CA ILE A 456 5.78 -10.22 13.57
C ILE A 456 5.57 -9.66 14.98
N LEU A 457 6.61 -9.76 15.82
CA LEU A 457 6.62 -9.19 17.16
C LEU A 457 7.94 -8.44 17.40
N ASP A 458 7.84 -7.15 17.72
CA ASP A 458 8.98 -6.33 18.12
C ASP A 458 8.80 -5.81 19.54
N LEU A 459 9.67 -6.28 20.44
CA LEU A 459 9.74 -5.87 21.85
C LEU A 459 11.08 -5.22 22.19
N SER A 460 11.86 -4.84 21.19
CA SER A 460 13.19 -4.26 21.36
C SER A 460 13.18 -3.04 22.32
N GLY A 461 14.18 -2.91 23.13
CA GLY A 461 14.30 -1.78 24.06
C GLY A 461 13.41 -1.81 25.29
N ASN A 462 12.71 -2.91 25.58
CA ASN A 462 11.84 -3.11 26.75
C ASN A 462 12.52 -3.96 27.82
N ALA A 463 13.58 -3.47 28.40
CA ALA A 463 14.51 -4.24 29.23
C ALA A 463 13.93 -4.90 30.51
N ALA A 464 12.80 -4.41 31.01
CA ALA A 464 12.21 -4.93 32.24
C ALA A 464 11.03 -5.90 32.00
N SER A 465 10.48 -5.94 30.80
CA SER A 465 9.22 -6.62 30.50
C SER A 465 9.30 -8.14 30.36
N LEU A 466 10.52 -8.68 30.14
CA LEU A 466 10.74 -10.09 29.79
C LEU A 466 11.43 -10.92 30.88
N LEU A 467 11.70 -10.30 32.04
CA LEU A 467 12.14 -11.03 33.23
C LEU A 467 10.93 -11.77 33.81
N ASP A 468 10.97 -13.09 33.86
CA ASP A 468 9.85 -13.96 34.25
C ASP A 468 8.59 -13.79 33.37
N GLY A 469 8.80 -13.51 32.06
CA GLY A 469 7.75 -13.20 31.08
C GLY A 469 6.98 -14.40 30.54
N PRO A 470 6.05 -14.17 29.61
CA PRO A 470 5.26 -15.20 28.97
C PRO A 470 6.10 -16.09 28.06
N ALA A 471 5.63 -17.32 27.85
CA ALA A 471 6.30 -18.28 26.98
C ALA A 471 6.12 -17.92 25.49
N PHE A 472 7.22 -17.76 24.76
CA PHE A 472 7.21 -17.54 23.31
C PHE A 472 6.59 -18.74 22.55
N SER A 473 6.58 -19.92 23.14
CA SER A 473 5.90 -21.11 22.59
C SER A 473 4.39 -20.91 22.35
N SER A 474 3.78 -19.90 22.97
CA SER A 474 2.39 -19.49 22.73
C SER A 474 2.17 -18.81 21.37
N LEU A 475 3.24 -18.54 20.60
CA LEU A 475 3.21 -17.84 19.31
C LEU A 475 3.63 -18.77 18.14
N PRO A 476 2.87 -19.81 17.81
CA PRO A 476 3.29 -20.85 16.86
C PRO A 476 3.47 -20.37 15.42
N TYR A 477 2.88 -19.22 15.04
CA TYR A 477 2.93 -18.65 13.68
C TYR A 477 3.98 -17.55 13.52
N LEU A 478 4.81 -17.31 14.56
CA LEU A 478 5.77 -16.22 14.55
C LEU A 478 6.86 -16.46 13.50
N GLN A 479 7.06 -15.47 12.64
CA GLN A 479 8.05 -15.45 11.56
C GLN A 479 9.18 -14.48 11.84
N GLU A 480 8.89 -13.36 12.50
CA GLU A 480 9.88 -12.34 12.83
C GLU A 480 9.79 -11.97 14.31
N LEU A 481 10.91 -12.06 15.01
CA LEU A 481 11.02 -11.74 16.42
C LEU A 481 12.21 -10.81 16.67
N TYR A 482 11.92 -9.61 17.16
CA TYR A 482 12.92 -8.61 17.49
C TYR A 482 12.98 -8.38 19.00
N LEU A 483 14.14 -8.70 19.59
CA LEU A 483 14.41 -8.67 21.02
C LEU A 483 15.74 -7.95 21.32
N ARG A 484 16.01 -6.91 20.53
CA ARG A 484 17.21 -6.10 20.69
C ARG A 484 17.14 -5.31 22.00
N ARG A 485 18.25 -5.27 22.75
CA ARG A 485 18.39 -4.47 23.98
C ARG A 485 17.32 -4.77 25.03
N VAL A 486 17.04 -6.06 25.27
CA VAL A 486 16.10 -6.53 26.31
C VAL A 486 16.81 -7.17 27.53
N ARG A 487 18.17 -7.03 27.60
CA ARG A 487 19.04 -7.50 28.69
C ARG A 487 19.04 -9.02 28.91
N PHE A 488 18.82 -9.82 27.90
CA PHE A 488 18.96 -11.26 28.02
C PHE A 488 20.41 -11.67 28.29
N ASN A 489 20.60 -12.56 29.26
CA ASN A 489 21.88 -13.22 29.55
C ASN A 489 22.00 -14.56 28.81
N GLU A 490 20.90 -15.18 28.49
CA GLU A 490 20.77 -16.41 27.72
C GLU A 490 19.54 -16.34 26.78
N VAL A 491 19.55 -17.17 25.75
CA VAL A 491 18.42 -17.27 24.82
C VAL A 491 17.30 -18.07 25.50
N PRO A 492 16.07 -17.55 25.62
CA PRO A 492 14.95 -18.30 26.19
C PRO A 492 14.73 -19.62 25.44
N SER A 493 14.63 -20.73 26.18
CA SER A 493 14.58 -22.07 25.62
C SER A 493 13.31 -22.32 24.76
N ASP A 494 12.22 -21.63 25.06
CA ASP A 494 10.95 -21.72 24.36
C ASP A 494 10.96 -21.07 22.96
N ILE A 495 11.87 -20.14 22.69
CA ILE A 495 12.11 -19.62 21.33
C ILE A 495 12.57 -20.73 20.39
N LEU A 496 13.31 -21.72 20.92
CA LEU A 496 13.86 -22.82 20.12
C LEU A 496 12.79 -23.75 19.51
N GLY A 497 11.55 -23.63 19.93
CA GLY A 497 10.39 -24.35 19.38
C GLY A 497 9.64 -23.61 18.28
N LEU A 498 10.03 -22.40 17.92
CA LEU A 498 9.35 -21.56 16.91
C LEU A 498 9.78 -21.95 15.49
N HIS A 499 9.30 -23.06 14.97
CA HIS A 499 9.76 -23.63 13.70
C HIS A 499 9.46 -22.78 12.46
N GLN A 500 8.54 -21.79 12.53
CA GLN A 500 8.23 -20.87 11.45
C GLN A 500 9.09 -19.61 11.47
N LEU A 501 9.94 -19.43 12.49
CA LEU A 501 10.74 -18.23 12.66
C LEU A 501 11.77 -18.09 11.53
N ARG A 502 11.75 -16.93 10.87
CA ARG A 502 12.61 -16.58 9.74
C ARG A 502 13.66 -15.53 10.10
N ILE A 503 13.29 -14.60 10.98
CA ILE A 503 14.16 -13.53 11.46
C ILE A 503 14.16 -13.54 12.99
N LEU A 504 15.35 -13.57 13.58
CA LEU A 504 15.56 -13.46 15.02
C LEU A 504 16.65 -12.41 15.29
N ASP A 505 16.27 -11.29 15.89
CA ASP A 505 17.20 -10.25 16.35
C ASP A 505 17.35 -10.33 17.87
N LEU A 506 18.53 -10.74 18.32
CA LEU A 506 18.95 -10.78 19.71
C LEU A 506 20.14 -9.84 19.98
N SER A 507 20.35 -8.87 19.11
CA SER A 507 21.47 -7.94 19.19
C SER A 507 21.40 -7.04 20.43
N GLN A 508 22.54 -6.50 20.84
CA GLN A 508 22.67 -5.59 21.99
C GLN A 508 22.08 -6.14 23.30
N ASN A 509 22.32 -7.42 23.55
CA ASN A 509 21.98 -8.09 24.80
C ASN A 509 23.27 -8.44 25.59
N SER A 510 23.17 -9.30 26.58
CA SER A 510 24.30 -9.77 27.40
C SER A 510 24.53 -11.27 27.25
N LEU A 511 24.18 -11.84 26.09
CA LEU A 511 24.28 -13.27 25.83
C LEU A 511 25.74 -13.75 25.96
N GLN A 512 25.97 -14.77 26.76
CA GLN A 512 27.29 -15.36 26.97
C GLN A 512 27.58 -16.55 26.05
N SER A 513 26.53 -17.25 25.66
CA SER A 513 26.58 -18.44 24.81
C SER A 513 25.39 -18.53 23.88
N VAL A 514 25.52 -19.36 22.86
CA VAL A 514 24.46 -19.67 21.89
C VAL A 514 24.02 -21.11 22.14
N PRO A 515 22.73 -21.37 22.39
CA PRO A 515 22.26 -22.72 22.67
C PRO A 515 22.29 -23.60 21.42
N VAL A 516 22.66 -24.87 21.60
CA VAL A 516 22.67 -25.88 20.54
C VAL A 516 21.30 -26.05 19.87
N GLY A 517 20.23 -25.81 20.63
CA GLY A 517 18.85 -25.93 20.16
C GLY A 517 18.48 -24.95 19.02
N LEU A 518 19.25 -23.91 18.74
CA LEU A 518 18.99 -23.02 17.59
C LEU A 518 18.97 -23.78 16.26
N LYS A 519 19.70 -24.87 16.12
CA LYS A 519 19.65 -25.75 14.95
C LYS A 519 18.23 -26.27 14.60
N ASN A 520 17.31 -26.26 15.57
CA ASN A 520 15.93 -26.73 15.38
C ASN A 520 15.05 -25.68 14.67
N LEU A 521 15.52 -24.43 14.57
CA LEU A 521 14.83 -23.36 13.83
C LEU A 521 15.08 -23.51 12.33
N THR A 522 14.47 -24.50 11.72
CA THR A 522 14.73 -24.91 10.33
C THR A 522 14.32 -23.87 9.28
N SER A 523 13.45 -22.91 9.62
CA SER A 523 13.01 -21.82 8.74
C SER A 523 13.85 -20.55 8.90
N LEU A 524 14.79 -20.49 9.87
CA LEU A 524 15.52 -19.28 10.20
C LEU A 524 16.49 -18.88 9.07
N ALA A 525 16.23 -17.71 8.50
CA ALA A 525 17.03 -17.12 7.42
C ALA A 525 17.98 -16.01 7.90
N GLU A 526 17.59 -15.26 8.94
CA GLU A 526 18.39 -14.18 9.50
C GLU A 526 18.49 -14.33 11.02
N LEU A 527 19.72 -14.27 11.54
CA LEU A 527 20.04 -14.29 12.96
C LEU A 527 21.00 -13.16 13.27
N ASP A 528 20.57 -12.20 14.10
CA ASP A 528 21.41 -11.12 14.59
C ASP A 528 21.77 -11.36 16.06
N LEU A 529 23.05 -11.59 16.32
CA LEU A 529 23.65 -11.78 17.63
C LEU A 529 24.70 -10.68 17.94
N SER A 530 24.71 -9.62 17.15
CA SER A 530 25.72 -8.55 17.30
C SER A 530 25.65 -7.86 18.67
N ASP A 531 26.76 -7.29 19.09
CA ASP A 531 26.88 -6.54 20.37
C ASP A 531 26.40 -7.36 21.59
N ASN A 532 26.92 -8.59 21.74
CA ASN A 532 26.72 -9.47 22.89
C ASN A 532 28.07 -9.84 23.54
N ASN A 533 28.05 -10.76 24.51
CA ASN A 533 29.23 -11.27 25.21
C ASN A 533 29.60 -12.70 24.80
N ILE A 534 29.28 -13.11 23.58
CA ILE A 534 29.48 -14.46 23.09
C ILE A 534 30.97 -14.71 22.82
N SER A 535 31.56 -15.68 23.50
CA SER A 535 32.97 -16.04 23.34
C SER A 535 33.21 -17.21 22.36
N ALA A 536 32.20 -18.07 22.17
CA ALA A 536 32.26 -19.21 21.29
C ALA A 536 30.88 -19.53 20.71
N LEU A 537 30.86 -20.13 19.51
CA LEU A 537 29.66 -20.64 18.86
C LEU A 537 29.67 -22.17 18.91
N PRO A 538 28.52 -22.83 19.12
CA PRO A 538 28.42 -24.27 19.06
C PRO A 538 28.59 -24.77 17.62
N PRO A 539 29.33 -25.87 17.38
CA PRO A 539 29.52 -26.45 16.06
C PRO A 539 28.20 -26.79 15.34
N GLU A 540 27.16 -27.15 16.11
CA GLU A 540 25.84 -27.50 15.63
C GLU A 540 25.15 -26.35 14.89
N LEU A 541 25.54 -25.11 15.12
CA LEU A 541 25.06 -23.95 14.34
C LEU A 541 25.43 -24.10 12.86
N GLY A 542 26.52 -24.79 12.54
CA GLY A 542 26.91 -25.12 11.17
C GLY A 542 25.88 -25.97 10.40
N LEU A 543 24.99 -26.68 11.09
CA LEU A 543 23.90 -27.45 10.47
C LEU A 543 22.83 -26.54 9.85
N MET A 544 22.80 -25.26 10.22
CA MET A 544 21.87 -24.27 9.67
C MET A 544 22.35 -23.67 8.33
N GLU A 545 23.54 -24.07 7.83
CA GLU A 545 24.12 -23.58 6.57
C GLU A 545 23.13 -23.54 5.38
N PRO A 546 22.24 -24.54 5.18
CA PRO A 546 21.30 -24.52 4.06
C PRO A 546 20.25 -23.41 4.12
N ASN A 547 19.87 -22.97 5.33
CA ASN A 547 18.73 -22.08 5.53
C ASN A 547 19.14 -20.69 6.01
N LEU A 548 20.19 -20.58 6.86
CA LEU A 548 20.63 -19.33 7.45
C LEU A 548 21.47 -18.52 6.46
N GLN A 549 20.88 -17.45 5.93
CA GLN A 549 21.49 -16.58 4.93
C GLN A 549 22.32 -15.46 5.55
N VAL A 550 21.85 -14.91 6.67
CA VAL A 550 22.47 -13.78 7.37
C VAL A 550 22.72 -14.15 8.83
N LEU A 551 23.99 -14.13 9.23
CA LEU A 551 24.42 -14.28 10.61
C LEU A 551 25.30 -13.07 10.97
N ARG A 552 24.81 -12.20 11.87
CA ARG A 552 25.56 -11.03 12.37
C ARG A 552 26.15 -11.34 13.73
N LEU A 553 27.45 -11.15 13.87
CA LEU A 553 28.23 -11.52 15.05
C LEU A 553 29.13 -10.37 15.54
N ASP A 554 29.06 -9.22 14.89
CA ASP A 554 29.89 -8.06 15.21
C ASP A 554 29.73 -7.67 16.68
N GLY A 555 30.79 -7.09 17.28
CA GLY A 555 30.73 -6.66 18.68
C GLY A 555 30.76 -7.78 19.72
N ASN A 556 31.05 -9.05 19.35
CA ASN A 556 31.20 -10.18 20.28
C ASN A 556 32.69 -10.52 20.52
N PRO A 557 33.08 -10.92 21.73
CA PRO A 557 34.46 -11.33 22.04
C PRO A 557 34.77 -12.75 21.58
N LEU A 558 34.47 -13.09 20.32
CA LEU A 558 34.67 -14.42 19.75
C LEU A 558 36.16 -14.79 19.71
N ARG A 559 36.57 -15.79 20.50
CA ARG A 559 37.95 -16.27 20.55
C ARG A 559 38.13 -17.60 19.78
N SER A 560 37.07 -18.33 19.56
CA SER A 560 37.08 -19.67 18.93
C SER A 560 37.15 -19.66 17.41
N ILE A 561 36.90 -18.50 16.77
CA ILE A 561 36.84 -18.35 15.32
C ILE A 561 37.84 -17.26 14.90
N ARG A 562 38.70 -17.58 13.92
CA ARG A 562 39.69 -16.61 13.40
C ARG A 562 38.97 -15.46 12.71
N ARG A 563 39.45 -14.23 12.92
CA ARG A 563 38.88 -13.02 12.30
C ARG A 563 38.77 -13.13 10.76
N THR A 564 39.74 -13.76 10.12
CA THR A 564 39.73 -14.02 8.67
C THR A 564 38.57 -14.89 8.19
N ILE A 565 37.94 -15.66 9.08
CA ILE A 565 36.74 -16.46 8.76
C ILE A 565 35.48 -15.58 8.99
N LEU A 566 35.47 -14.81 10.07
CA LEU A 566 34.38 -13.85 10.34
C LEU A 566 34.23 -12.83 9.21
N ASP A 567 35.35 -12.29 8.72
CA ASP A 567 35.37 -11.30 7.62
C ASP A 567 34.87 -11.85 6.28
N LYS A 568 34.85 -13.19 6.09
CA LYS A 568 34.30 -13.86 4.89
C LYS A 568 32.79 -14.03 4.92
N GLY A 569 32.14 -13.68 6.02
CA GLY A 569 30.67 -13.67 6.16
C GLY A 569 30.04 -14.99 6.56
N THR A 570 28.72 -15.00 6.57
CA THR A 570 27.86 -16.06 7.14
C THR A 570 28.24 -17.47 6.67
N LYS A 571 28.34 -17.67 5.37
CA LYS A 571 28.60 -18.99 4.80
C LYS A 571 29.94 -19.59 5.23
N ALA A 572 30.97 -18.74 5.33
CA ALA A 572 32.29 -19.18 5.75
C ALA A 572 32.31 -19.56 7.25
N VAL A 573 31.57 -18.84 8.08
CA VAL A 573 31.43 -19.12 9.51
C VAL A 573 30.67 -20.43 9.72
N LEU A 574 29.55 -20.62 9.05
CA LEU A 574 28.73 -21.83 9.18
C LEU A 574 29.45 -23.07 8.63
N GLY A 575 30.15 -22.97 7.49
CA GLY A 575 31.01 -24.03 6.96
C GLY A 575 32.12 -24.42 7.95
N TYR A 576 32.83 -23.43 8.52
CA TYR A 576 33.84 -23.68 9.53
C TYR A 576 33.32 -24.38 10.79
N LEU A 577 32.10 -24.04 11.23
CA LEU A 577 31.47 -24.68 12.37
C LEU A 577 31.06 -26.12 12.04
N LYS A 578 30.56 -26.34 10.83
CA LYS A 578 30.15 -27.66 10.34
C LYS A 578 31.33 -28.63 10.27
N ASP A 579 32.49 -28.15 9.84
CA ASP A 579 33.74 -28.95 9.79
C ASP A 579 34.26 -29.36 11.19
N LYS A 580 33.76 -28.72 12.26
CA LYS A 580 34.08 -29.06 13.66
C LYS A 580 33.12 -30.05 14.29
N LEU A 581 32.06 -30.41 13.59
CA LEU A 581 31.17 -31.47 14.10
C LEU A 581 31.94 -32.79 14.18
N PRO A 582 31.76 -33.61 15.26
CA PRO A 582 32.35 -34.95 15.32
C PRO A 582 31.83 -35.77 14.14
N GLU A 583 32.74 -36.47 13.47
CA GLU A 583 32.37 -37.45 12.45
C GLU A 583 31.44 -38.48 13.09
N GLN A 584 30.22 -38.63 12.55
CA GLN A 584 29.25 -39.66 12.97
C GLN A 584 29.62 -40.99 12.38
#